data_a2839e208dc56a920f18766cff3508c6
#
_entry.id   a2839e208dc56a920f18766cff3508c6
#
_cell.length_a   1.000
_cell.length_b   1.000
_cell.length_c   1.000
_cell.angle_alpha   90.00
_cell.angle_beta   90.00
_cell.angle_gamma   90.00
#
_symmetry.space_group_name_H-M   'P 1'
#
loop_
_entity.id
_entity.type
_entity.pdbx_description
1 polymer ?
#
loop_
_entity_poly.entity_id
_entity_poly.type
_entity_poly.pdbx_seq_one_letter_code
_entity_poly.pdbx_strand_id
1 'polypeptide(L)'
;SARFGSRCPICLEEWDVNDPGMLRICCCRTVCRSCEDKIDFGACPLCRIPCATSNAEALAQIRRHVENEVPEAITHLGGAYREGRYGLVKSEKKAAKIWKRAVELGDVDAMIYLGNLYVTGSGLKLDKKKAERLFRMAADRGDAFGQNKVGLLLHSEKRFEEAFRYYALAAD
;
A
#
# COMPACT_ATOMS: atom_id res chain seq x y z
N SER A 1 8.75 -11.22 3.22
CA SER A 1 8.25 -10.90 1.89
C SER A 1 8.68 -9.49 1.51
N ALA A 2 9.48 -9.40 0.49
CA ALA A 2 9.99 -8.13 0.04
C ALA A 2 8.83 -7.31 -0.54
N ARG A 3 8.33 -6.33 0.21
CA ARG A 3 7.51 -5.24 -0.36
C ARG A 3 8.24 -4.56 -1.51
N PHE A 4 9.56 -4.57 -1.45
CA PHE A 4 10.53 -4.09 -2.45
C PHE A 4 11.81 -4.87 -2.18
N GLY A 5 12.76 -4.95 -3.12
CA GLY A 5 14.08 -5.51 -2.82
C GLY A 5 14.57 -4.99 -1.45
N SER A 6 15.35 -5.76 -0.75
CA SER A 6 15.80 -5.46 0.63
C SER A 6 16.54 -4.11 0.79
N ARG A 7 16.72 -3.38 -0.30
CA ARG A 7 17.51 -2.13 -0.34
C ARG A 7 16.91 -1.07 -1.24
N CYS A 8 17.12 0.19 -0.88
CA CYS A 8 16.80 1.33 -1.73
C CYS A 8 17.56 1.23 -3.07
N PRO A 9 16.89 1.38 -4.23
CA PRO A 9 17.54 1.24 -5.52
C PRO A 9 18.54 2.37 -5.87
N ILE A 10 18.63 3.41 -5.05
CA ILE A 10 19.54 4.54 -5.25
C ILE A 10 20.77 4.44 -4.35
N CYS A 11 20.58 4.40 -3.01
CA CYS A 11 21.71 4.33 -2.07
C CYS A 11 22.16 2.90 -1.77
N LEU A 12 21.38 1.88 -2.14
CA LEU A 12 21.61 0.47 -1.85
C LEU A 12 21.63 0.12 -0.35
N GLU A 13 21.23 1.06 0.50
CA GLU A 13 21.05 0.83 1.94
C GLU A 13 19.78 0.03 2.20
N GLU A 14 19.78 -0.75 3.28
CA GLU A 14 18.62 -1.49 3.71
C GLU A 14 17.49 -0.52 4.10
N TRP A 15 16.25 -0.98 3.92
CA TRP A 15 15.08 -0.18 4.31
C TRP A 15 15.05 -0.01 5.82
N ASP A 16 14.92 1.24 6.27
CA ASP A 16 14.54 1.52 7.65
C ASP A 16 13.07 1.09 7.86
N VAL A 17 12.82 0.29 8.89
CA VAL A 17 11.46 -0.17 9.24
C VAL A 17 10.51 1.00 9.54
N ASN A 18 11.03 2.16 9.90
CA ASN A 18 10.29 3.38 10.17
C ASN A 18 10.18 4.31 8.96
N ASP A 19 10.88 4.04 7.85
CA ASP A 19 10.79 4.82 6.61
C ASP A 19 10.04 4.03 5.53
N PRO A 20 8.75 4.32 5.31
CA PRO A 20 7.96 3.64 4.28
C PRO A 20 8.47 3.95 2.86
N GLY A 21 9.42 4.85 2.71
CA GLY A 21 9.89 5.36 1.43
C GLY A 21 8.81 6.14 0.65
N MET A 22 9.20 6.63 -0.51
CA MET A 22 8.31 7.38 -1.40
C MET A 22 8.15 6.67 -2.74
N LEU A 23 6.92 6.35 -3.10
CA LEU A 23 6.60 5.76 -4.39
C LEU A 23 6.73 6.81 -5.50
N ARG A 24 7.61 6.54 -6.46
CA ARG A 24 7.75 7.35 -7.68
C ARG A 24 6.67 6.97 -8.69
N ILE A 25 5.69 7.83 -8.89
CA ILE A 25 4.54 7.56 -9.77
C ILE A 25 4.91 7.40 -11.25
N CYS A 26 6.05 7.92 -11.66
CA CYS A 26 6.54 7.80 -13.04
C CYS A 26 7.03 6.39 -13.42
N CYS A 27 7.49 5.59 -12.46
CA CYS A 27 8.00 4.23 -12.68
C CYS A 27 7.49 3.21 -11.65
N CYS A 28 6.64 3.61 -10.72
CA CYS A 28 6.10 2.79 -9.64
C CYS A 28 7.18 2.07 -8.81
N ARG A 29 8.32 2.74 -8.58
CA ARG A 29 9.39 2.27 -7.71
C ARG A 29 9.49 3.16 -6.48
N THR A 30 9.72 2.53 -5.35
CA THR A 30 9.91 3.25 -4.09
C THR A 30 11.39 3.58 -3.87
N VAL A 31 11.66 4.75 -3.32
CA VAL A 31 12.99 5.19 -2.87
C VAL A 31 12.90 5.60 -1.40
N CYS A 32 14.00 5.48 -0.65
CA CYS A 32 14.02 5.92 0.73
C CYS A 32 13.93 7.45 0.82
N ARG A 33 13.45 7.96 1.94
CA ARG A 33 13.23 9.39 2.15
C ARG A 33 14.52 10.20 1.99
N SER A 34 15.63 9.70 2.50
CA SER A 34 16.93 10.42 2.42
C SER A 34 17.44 10.54 0.97
N CYS A 35 17.05 9.61 0.09
CA CYS A 35 17.31 9.74 -1.34
C CYS A 35 16.31 10.64 -2.04
N GLU A 36 15.03 10.60 -1.63
CA GLU A 36 13.98 11.49 -2.15
C GLU A 36 14.34 12.97 -1.92
N ASP A 37 14.81 13.30 -0.72
CA ASP A 37 15.22 14.67 -0.36
C ASP A 37 16.42 15.19 -1.16
N LYS A 38 17.24 14.29 -1.72
CA LYS A 38 18.42 14.63 -2.54
C LYS A 38 18.16 14.65 -4.04
N ILE A 39 16.94 14.25 -4.45
CA ILE A 39 16.57 14.22 -5.88
C ILE A 39 16.22 15.62 -6.33
N ASP A 40 16.94 16.12 -7.33
CA ASP A 40 16.55 17.31 -8.06
C ASP A 40 15.24 17.05 -8.82
N PHE A 41 14.24 17.94 -8.62
CA PHE A 41 12.84 17.72 -9.04
C PHE A 41 12.62 17.70 -10.57
N GLY A 42 13.67 17.71 -11.39
CA GLY A 42 13.54 17.72 -12.85
C GLY A 42 13.10 16.38 -13.46
N ALA A 43 13.74 15.29 -13.09
CA ALA A 43 13.46 13.96 -13.63
C ALA A 43 13.65 12.86 -12.59
N CYS A 44 12.93 11.75 -12.75
CA CYS A 44 13.10 10.58 -11.89
C CYS A 44 14.48 9.95 -12.07
N PRO A 45 15.27 9.74 -11.00
CA PRO A 45 16.62 9.17 -11.12
C PRO A 45 16.60 7.70 -11.59
N LEU A 46 15.47 7.00 -11.47
CA LEU A 46 15.33 5.59 -11.82
C LEU A 46 14.92 5.38 -13.27
N CYS A 47 13.98 6.18 -13.79
CA CYS A 47 13.44 6.00 -15.14
C CYS A 47 13.69 7.20 -16.06
N ARG A 48 14.28 8.30 -15.55
CA ARG A 48 14.57 9.56 -16.25
C ARG A 48 13.36 10.27 -16.85
N ILE A 49 12.14 9.82 -16.52
CA ILE A 49 10.91 10.50 -16.90
C ILE A 49 10.78 11.80 -16.07
N PRO A 50 10.42 12.93 -16.68
CA PRO A 50 10.15 14.16 -15.96
C PRO A 50 9.14 13.95 -14.82
N CYS A 51 9.38 14.54 -13.67
CA CYS A 51 8.42 14.52 -12.58
C CYS A 51 7.17 15.28 -12.99
N ALA A 52 6.00 14.76 -12.60
CA ALA A 52 4.74 15.44 -12.89
C ALA A 52 4.70 16.79 -12.19
N THR A 53 4.39 17.84 -12.95
CA THR A 53 4.30 19.22 -12.47
C THR A 53 2.86 19.64 -12.13
N SER A 54 1.90 18.80 -12.51
CA SER A 54 0.47 19.02 -12.27
C SER A 54 -0.24 17.74 -11.81
N ASN A 55 -1.38 17.91 -11.14
CA ASN A 55 -2.25 16.79 -10.75
C ASN A 55 -2.71 15.97 -11.97
N ALA A 56 -2.94 16.61 -13.10
CA ALA A 56 -3.38 15.93 -14.33
C ALA A 56 -2.27 15.04 -14.89
N GLU A 57 -1.03 15.52 -14.92
CA GLU A 57 0.13 14.75 -15.35
C GLU A 57 0.41 13.57 -14.39
N ALA A 58 0.36 13.81 -13.08
CA ALA A 58 0.52 12.77 -12.08
C ALA A 58 -0.52 11.67 -12.26
N LEU A 59 -1.78 12.04 -12.43
CA LEU A 59 -2.86 11.07 -12.65
C LEU A 59 -2.69 10.31 -13.98
N ALA A 60 -2.23 10.98 -15.04
CA ALA A 60 -1.95 10.33 -16.33
C ALA A 60 -0.82 9.29 -16.21
N GLN A 61 0.27 9.61 -15.49
CA GLN A 61 1.36 8.68 -15.23
C GLN A 61 0.87 7.45 -14.44
N ILE A 62 0.09 7.66 -13.37
CA ILE A 62 -0.49 6.58 -12.57
C ILE A 62 -1.37 5.68 -13.46
N ARG A 63 -2.29 6.26 -14.25
CA ARG A 63 -3.21 5.50 -15.11
C ARG A 63 -2.47 4.62 -16.12
N ARG A 64 -1.40 5.10 -16.72
CA ARG A 64 -0.56 4.30 -17.62
C ARG A 64 -0.04 3.03 -16.95
N HIS A 65 0.38 3.11 -15.68
CA HIS A 65 0.82 1.93 -14.94
C HIS A 65 -0.35 1.03 -14.52
N VAL A 66 -1.50 1.60 -14.23
CA VAL A 66 -2.75 0.85 -13.96
C VAL A 66 -3.20 0.05 -15.19
N GLU A 67 -3.08 0.60 -16.38
CA GLU A 67 -3.35 -0.09 -17.66
C GLU A 67 -2.40 -1.26 -17.88
N ASN A 68 -1.14 -1.13 -17.45
CA ASN A 68 -0.14 -2.20 -17.45
C ASN A 68 -0.24 -3.16 -16.25
N GLU A 69 -1.33 -3.09 -15.47
CA GLU A 69 -1.62 -3.96 -14.32
C GLU A 69 -0.53 -3.96 -13.23
N VAL A 70 0.20 -2.85 -13.07
CA VAL A 70 1.18 -2.68 -11.99
C VAL A 70 0.45 -2.58 -10.65
N PRO A 71 0.59 -3.56 -9.72
CA PRO A 71 -0.23 -3.64 -8.51
C PRO A 71 -0.09 -2.41 -7.62
N GLU A 72 1.12 -1.90 -7.45
CA GLU A 72 1.43 -0.73 -6.64
C GLU A 72 0.75 0.54 -7.20
N ALA A 73 0.70 0.68 -8.52
CA ALA A 73 0.01 1.79 -9.17
C ALA A 73 -1.51 1.73 -8.95
N ILE A 74 -2.07 0.52 -9.02
CA ILE A 74 -3.49 0.28 -8.76
C ILE A 74 -3.79 0.63 -7.30
N THR A 75 -2.96 0.18 -6.37
CA THR A 75 -3.10 0.48 -4.94
C THR A 75 -2.99 1.97 -4.68
N HIS A 76 -2.02 2.64 -5.29
CA HIS A 76 -1.85 4.09 -5.20
C HIS A 76 -3.07 4.87 -5.74
N LEU A 77 -3.63 4.44 -6.90
CA LEU A 77 -4.85 5.04 -7.44
C LEU A 77 -6.05 4.86 -6.49
N GLY A 78 -6.17 3.70 -5.85
CA GLY A 78 -7.17 3.46 -4.82
C GLY A 78 -7.06 4.44 -3.65
N GLY A 79 -5.84 4.68 -3.15
CA GLY A 79 -5.53 5.68 -2.14
C GLY A 79 -5.89 7.11 -2.60
N ALA A 80 -5.58 7.44 -3.85
CA ALA A 80 -5.91 8.74 -4.43
C ALA A 80 -7.43 8.99 -4.46
N TYR A 81 -8.25 7.98 -4.77
CA TYR A 81 -9.70 8.10 -4.66
C TYR A 81 -10.19 8.19 -3.21
N ARG A 82 -9.58 7.46 -2.27
CA ARG A 82 -9.96 7.54 -0.85
C ARG A 82 -9.75 8.94 -0.29
N GLU A 83 -8.67 9.60 -0.70
CA GLU A 83 -8.25 10.89 -0.15
C GLU A 83 -8.70 12.08 -1.00
N GLY A 84 -9.08 11.86 -2.25
CA GLY A 84 -9.41 12.94 -3.20
C GLY A 84 -8.18 13.62 -3.77
N ARG A 85 -7.03 12.89 -3.88
CA ARG A 85 -5.80 13.44 -4.47
C ARG A 85 -5.90 13.59 -5.99
N TYR A 86 -4.99 14.36 -6.55
CA TYR A 86 -4.86 14.62 -8.01
C TYR A 86 -6.13 15.15 -8.69
N GLY A 87 -6.94 15.91 -7.95
CA GLY A 87 -8.21 16.45 -8.46
C GLY A 87 -9.35 15.44 -8.55
N LEU A 88 -9.16 14.23 -8.00
CA LEU A 88 -10.21 13.21 -7.96
C LEU A 88 -11.24 13.53 -6.88
N VAL A 89 -12.51 13.23 -7.17
CA VAL A 89 -13.55 13.28 -6.14
C VAL A 89 -13.38 12.12 -5.17
N LYS A 90 -13.31 12.44 -3.87
CA LYS A 90 -13.17 11.46 -2.79
C LYS A 90 -14.28 10.41 -2.88
N SER A 91 -13.89 9.13 -2.88
CA SER A 91 -14.83 8.01 -2.95
C SER A 91 -14.21 6.72 -2.41
N GLU A 92 -14.57 6.35 -1.20
CA GLU A 92 -14.17 5.07 -0.60
C GLU A 92 -14.72 3.87 -1.37
N LYS A 93 -15.92 4.00 -1.96
CA LYS A 93 -16.51 2.95 -2.81
C LYS A 93 -15.67 2.68 -4.06
N LYS A 94 -15.14 3.73 -4.72
CA LYS A 94 -14.23 3.58 -5.85
C LYS A 94 -12.89 3.01 -5.41
N ALA A 95 -12.33 3.50 -4.29
CA ALA A 95 -11.10 2.98 -3.71
C ALA A 95 -11.22 1.48 -3.44
N ALA A 96 -12.30 1.03 -2.80
CA ALA A 96 -12.56 -0.38 -2.53
C ALA A 96 -12.60 -1.24 -3.80
N LYS A 97 -13.25 -0.75 -4.88
CA LYS A 97 -13.28 -1.46 -6.17
C LYS A 97 -11.87 -1.62 -6.76
N ILE A 98 -11.08 -0.57 -6.70
CA ILE A 98 -9.71 -0.54 -7.22
C ILE A 98 -8.80 -1.47 -6.40
N TRP A 99 -8.88 -1.40 -5.07
CA TRP A 99 -8.07 -2.27 -4.20
C TRP A 99 -8.42 -3.76 -4.32
N LYS A 100 -9.68 -4.12 -4.63
CA LYS A 100 -10.01 -5.52 -4.96
C LYS A 100 -9.18 -6.04 -6.11
N ARG A 101 -9.02 -5.25 -7.19
CA ARG A 101 -8.18 -5.63 -8.33
C ARG A 101 -6.70 -5.77 -7.93
N ALA A 102 -6.18 -4.86 -7.11
CA ALA A 102 -4.79 -4.95 -6.62
C ALA A 102 -4.57 -6.18 -5.72
N VAL A 103 -5.57 -6.56 -4.90
CA VAL A 103 -5.55 -7.80 -4.10
C VAL A 103 -5.49 -9.03 -5.00
N GLU A 104 -6.25 -9.07 -6.10
CA GLU A 104 -6.21 -10.17 -7.08
C GLU A 104 -4.82 -10.32 -7.72
N LEU A 105 -4.10 -9.21 -7.89
CA LEU A 105 -2.71 -9.17 -8.36
C LEU A 105 -1.68 -9.40 -7.24
N GLY A 106 -2.12 -9.64 -6.01
CA GLY A 106 -1.27 -10.01 -4.89
C GLY A 106 -0.66 -8.85 -4.09
N ASP A 107 -1.11 -7.62 -4.30
CA ASP A 107 -0.59 -6.45 -3.58
C ASP A 107 -0.97 -6.49 -2.08
N VAL A 108 0.04 -6.44 -1.22
CA VAL A 108 -0.11 -6.59 0.22
C VAL A 108 -0.72 -5.34 0.86
N ASP A 109 -0.35 -4.16 0.38
CA ASP A 109 -0.90 -2.90 0.89
C ASP A 109 -2.39 -2.79 0.58
N ALA A 110 -2.80 -3.23 -0.62
CA ALA A 110 -4.22 -3.30 -0.99
C ALA A 110 -5.01 -4.25 -0.09
N MET A 111 -4.42 -5.39 0.33
CA MET A 111 -5.07 -6.30 1.28
C MET A 111 -5.36 -5.59 2.61
N ILE A 112 -4.39 -4.82 3.11
CA ILE A 112 -4.53 -4.06 4.36
C ILE A 112 -5.56 -2.94 4.21
N TYR A 113 -5.47 -2.15 3.15
CA TYR A 113 -6.40 -1.03 2.95
C TYR A 113 -7.84 -1.51 2.74
N LEU A 114 -8.05 -2.54 1.94
CA LEU A 114 -9.36 -3.13 1.73
C LEU A 114 -9.90 -3.79 3.01
N GLY A 115 -9.04 -4.47 3.78
CA GLY A 115 -9.38 -5.03 5.08
C GLY A 115 -9.86 -3.96 6.06
N ASN A 116 -9.18 -2.81 6.13
CA ASN A 116 -9.60 -1.69 6.95
C ASN A 116 -10.98 -1.15 6.55
N LEU A 117 -11.29 -1.07 5.24
CA LEU A 117 -12.64 -0.67 4.79
C LEU A 117 -13.71 -1.66 5.22
N TYR A 118 -13.42 -2.96 5.23
CA TYR A 118 -14.35 -3.97 5.75
C TYR A 118 -14.54 -3.90 7.27
N VAL A 119 -13.50 -3.52 8.04
CA VAL A 119 -13.61 -3.31 9.50
C VAL A 119 -14.49 -2.10 9.82
N THR A 120 -14.32 -1.01 9.07
CA THR A 120 -15.02 0.25 9.34
C THR A 120 -16.40 0.34 8.68
N GLY A 121 -16.65 -0.46 7.65
CA GLY A 121 -17.84 -0.34 6.82
C GLY A 121 -17.81 0.87 5.88
N SER A 122 -16.64 1.48 5.68
CA SER A 122 -16.45 2.67 4.84
C SER A 122 -16.47 2.33 3.36
N GLY A 123 -17.46 2.82 2.62
CA GLY A 123 -17.64 2.53 1.19
C GLY A 123 -18.04 1.09 0.85
N LEU A 124 -18.06 0.19 1.83
CA LEU A 124 -18.46 -1.22 1.76
C LEU A 124 -19.33 -1.57 2.97
N LYS A 125 -20.09 -2.67 2.86
CA LYS A 125 -20.74 -3.25 4.03
C LYS A 125 -19.70 -3.80 4.99
N LEU A 126 -19.81 -3.48 6.29
CA LEU A 126 -18.97 -4.02 7.35
C LEU A 126 -18.94 -5.56 7.31
N ASP A 127 -17.75 -6.14 7.30
CA ASP A 127 -17.57 -7.59 7.24
C ASP A 127 -16.23 -7.97 7.87
N LYS A 128 -16.23 -8.22 9.18
CA LYS A 128 -15.03 -8.58 9.93
C LYS A 128 -14.36 -9.87 9.43
N LYS A 129 -15.15 -10.84 8.95
CA LYS A 129 -14.59 -12.10 8.42
C LYS A 129 -13.79 -11.87 7.14
N LYS A 130 -14.29 -11.01 6.24
CA LYS A 130 -13.51 -10.63 5.04
C LYS A 130 -12.28 -9.82 5.39
N ALA A 131 -12.37 -8.92 6.36
CA ALA A 131 -11.21 -8.17 6.85
C ALA A 131 -10.14 -9.11 7.42
N GLU A 132 -10.52 -10.04 8.30
CA GLU A 132 -9.61 -11.03 8.86
C GLU A 132 -8.91 -11.85 7.76
N ARG A 133 -9.67 -12.33 6.78
CA ARG A 133 -9.09 -13.08 5.65
C ARG A 133 -8.04 -12.27 4.90
N LEU A 134 -8.31 -11.00 4.61
CA LEU A 134 -7.38 -10.11 3.92
C LEU A 134 -6.13 -9.83 4.75
N PHE A 135 -6.28 -9.60 6.06
CA PHE A 135 -5.13 -9.39 6.95
C PHE A 135 -4.29 -10.66 7.11
N ARG A 136 -4.91 -11.85 7.16
CA ARG A 136 -4.18 -13.12 7.14
C ARG A 136 -3.40 -13.30 5.83
N MET A 137 -3.99 -12.98 4.69
CA MET A 137 -3.28 -13.03 3.40
C MET A 137 -2.05 -12.11 3.36
N ALA A 138 -2.10 -10.95 4.02
CA ALA A 138 -0.95 -10.06 4.18
C ALA A 138 0.07 -10.65 5.18
N ALA A 139 -0.40 -11.14 6.32
CA ALA A 139 0.44 -11.78 7.35
C ALA A 139 1.20 -13.00 6.83
N ASP A 140 0.55 -13.86 6.04
CA ASP A 140 1.15 -15.04 5.41
C ASP A 140 2.29 -14.69 4.43
N ARG A 141 2.32 -13.43 3.97
CA ARG A 141 3.42 -12.87 3.17
C ARG A 141 4.51 -12.21 4.02
N GLY A 142 4.46 -12.39 5.34
CA GLY A 142 5.42 -11.82 6.29
C GLY A 142 5.23 -10.33 6.54
N ASP A 143 4.05 -9.78 6.24
CA ASP A 143 3.78 -8.36 6.47
C ASP A 143 3.44 -8.10 7.95
N ALA A 144 4.31 -7.37 8.65
CA ALA A 144 4.15 -7.06 10.07
C ALA A 144 2.86 -6.26 10.37
N PHE A 145 2.43 -5.39 9.44
CA PHE A 145 1.15 -4.68 9.56
C PHE A 145 -0.04 -5.63 9.47
N GLY A 146 0.00 -6.59 8.53
CA GLY A 146 -1.00 -7.64 8.40
C GLY A 146 -1.08 -8.50 9.66
N GLN A 147 0.08 -8.93 10.19
CA GLN A 147 0.16 -9.70 11.43
C GLN A 147 -0.44 -8.93 12.61
N ASN A 148 -0.08 -7.66 12.77
CA ASN A 148 -0.65 -6.80 13.81
C ASN A 148 -2.18 -6.64 13.65
N LYS A 149 -2.68 -6.45 12.42
CA LYS A 149 -4.13 -6.33 12.16
C LYS A 149 -4.90 -7.61 12.50
N VAL A 150 -4.33 -8.78 12.20
CA VAL A 150 -4.92 -10.06 12.66
C VAL A 150 -4.95 -10.12 14.17
N GLY A 151 -3.84 -9.80 14.84
CA GLY A 151 -3.76 -9.76 16.31
C GLY A 151 -4.83 -8.87 16.93
N LEU A 152 -5.04 -7.65 16.40
CA LEU A 152 -6.06 -6.72 16.86
C LEU A 152 -7.49 -7.26 16.71
N LEU A 153 -7.80 -7.92 15.57
CA LEU A 153 -9.11 -8.53 15.35
C LEU A 153 -9.34 -9.68 16.35
N LEU A 154 -8.39 -10.58 16.47
CA LEU A 154 -8.47 -11.72 17.40
C LEU A 154 -8.61 -11.26 18.86
N HIS A 155 -7.89 -10.20 19.25
CA HIS A 155 -8.03 -9.58 20.56
C HIS A 155 -9.45 -9.04 20.78
N SER A 156 -10.04 -8.39 19.77
CA SER A 156 -11.43 -7.89 19.86
C SER A 156 -12.47 -9.01 19.99
N GLU A 157 -12.13 -10.21 19.53
CA GLU A 157 -12.93 -11.44 19.63
C GLU A 157 -12.62 -12.23 20.92
N LYS A 158 -11.78 -11.70 21.82
CA LYS A 158 -11.31 -12.35 23.06
C LYS A 158 -10.48 -13.62 22.83
N ARG A 159 -9.92 -13.80 21.67
CA ARG A 159 -9.01 -14.90 21.29
C ARG A 159 -7.57 -14.50 21.62
N PHE A 160 -7.27 -14.33 22.89
CA PHE A 160 -6.05 -13.66 23.36
C PHE A 160 -4.77 -14.45 23.05
N GLU A 161 -4.80 -15.79 23.18
CA GLU A 161 -3.62 -16.61 22.89
C GLU A 161 -3.20 -16.54 21.41
N GLU A 162 -4.18 -16.58 20.52
CA GLU A 162 -3.92 -16.44 19.08
C GLU A 162 -3.47 -15.02 18.74
N ALA A 163 -4.09 -14.00 19.34
CA ALA A 163 -3.68 -12.61 19.16
C ALA A 163 -2.22 -12.41 19.57
N PHE A 164 -1.81 -12.96 20.70
CA PHE A 164 -0.43 -12.87 21.19
C PHE A 164 0.58 -13.47 20.19
N ARG A 165 0.26 -14.62 19.61
CA ARG A 165 1.12 -15.24 18.58
C ARG A 165 1.34 -14.33 17.38
N TYR A 166 0.29 -13.65 16.90
CA TYR A 166 0.40 -12.71 15.78
C TYR A 166 1.16 -11.44 16.15
N TYR A 167 1.02 -10.95 17.39
CA TYR A 167 1.84 -9.82 17.85
C TYR A 167 3.33 -10.19 17.98
N ALA A 168 3.64 -11.39 18.43
CA ALA A 168 5.02 -11.86 18.47
C ALA A 168 5.63 -11.94 17.07
N LEU A 169 4.89 -12.50 16.08
CA LEU A 169 5.34 -12.54 14.68
C LEU A 169 5.56 -11.15 14.07
N ALA A 170 4.81 -10.15 14.51
CA ALA A 170 4.95 -8.78 13.99
C ALA A 170 6.14 -8.02 14.61
N ALA A 171 6.72 -8.54 15.70
CA ALA A 171 7.86 -7.95 16.40
C ALA A 171 9.21 -8.49 15.92
N ASP A 172 9.24 -9.62 15.22
CA ASP A 172 10.43 -10.25 14.62
C ASP A 172 10.73 -9.64 13.24
#